data_0cf6b6225f4135597bba3f8893b0dd81
#
_entry.id   0cf6b6225f4135597bba3f8893b0dd81
#
_cell.length_a   1.000
_cell.length_b   1.000
_cell.length_c   1.000
_cell.angle_alpha   90.00
_cell.angle_beta   90.00
_cell.angle_gamma   90.00
#
_symmetry.space_group_name_H-M   'P 1'
#
loop_
_entity.id
_entity.type
_entity.pdbx_description
1 polymer ?
#
loop_
_entity_poly.entity_id
_entity_poly.type
_entity_poly.pdbx_seq_one_letter_code
_entity_poly.pdbx_strand_id
1 'polypeptide(L)'
;MTDQEIVTGLIERDKHVTEDFFFVKCKPLFYSIMNIVFDYEVEYDELVNELYLYLMEDDAIKLRNFEYRSSVYQWLKILATRFFIKKRARMIENASGEPLYDKQEQVAAPDSDAGGGYDMERLFEAMPTKRYVYVIRRLILEDCEPEELAREMNITTANLYNIKRRSMAQLTRIALHDIKKYGK
;
A
#
# COMPACT_ATOMS: atom_id res chain seq x y z
N MET A 1 -8.99 1.69 22.79
CA MET A 1 -8.97 0.33 22.20
C MET A 1 -7.51 -0.12 22.08
N THR A 2 -7.23 -1.30 22.58
CA THR A 2 -5.95 -1.99 22.39
C THR A 2 -5.87 -2.60 20.98
N ASP A 3 -4.68 -2.93 20.51
CA ASP A 3 -4.51 -3.60 19.19
C ASP A 3 -5.30 -4.90 19.11
N GLN A 4 -5.39 -5.64 20.22
CA GLN A 4 -6.14 -6.89 20.29
C GLN A 4 -7.66 -6.67 20.16
N GLU A 5 -8.21 -5.65 20.83
CA GLU A 5 -9.62 -5.28 20.69
C GLU A 5 -9.94 -4.82 19.27
N ILE A 6 -9.04 -4.06 18.63
CA ILE A 6 -9.20 -3.59 17.26
C ILE A 6 -9.20 -4.77 16.29
N VAL A 7 -8.21 -5.65 16.37
CA VAL A 7 -8.10 -6.82 15.48
C VAL A 7 -9.29 -7.75 15.64
N THR A 8 -9.69 -8.05 16.88
CA THR A 8 -10.87 -8.88 17.16
C THR A 8 -12.14 -8.26 16.60
N GLY A 9 -12.37 -6.96 16.87
CA GLY A 9 -13.54 -6.26 16.37
C GLY A 9 -13.61 -6.19 14.85
N LEU A 10 -12.47 -6.00 14.17
CA LEU A 10 -12.42 -6.04 12.71
C LEU A 10 -12.74 -7.43 12.15
N ILE A 11 -12.19 -8.50 12.74
CA ILE A 11 -12.48 -9.90 12.35
C ILE A 11 -13.97 -10.22 12.53
N GLU A 12 -14.54 -9.80 13.65
CA GLU A 12 -15.97 -10.01 13.97
C GLU A 12 -16.90 -9.06 13.20
N ARG A 13 -16.32 -8.14 12.40
CA ARG A 13 -17.06 -7.12 11.65
C ARG A 13 -17.91 -6.23 12.57
N ASP A 14 -17.39 -5.95 13.78
CA ASP A 14 -18.03 -5.00 14.67
C ASP A 14 -18.11 -3.63 14.01
N LYS A 15 -19.34 -3.12 13.90
CA LYS A 15 -19.59 -1.87 13.16
C LYS A 15 -18.89 -0.68 13.81
N HIS A 16 -18.91 -0.59 15.14
CA HIS A 16 -18.33 0.53 15.86
C HIS A 16 -16.81 0.54 15.73
N VAL A 17 -16.16 -0.62 15.91
CA VAL A 17 -14.69 -0.75 15.76
C VAL A 17 -14.27 -0.46 14.31
N THR A 18 -15.02 -0.97 13.34
CA THR A 18 -14.74 -0.76 11.92
C THR A 18 -14.86 0.72 11.54
N GLU A 19 -15.95 1.38 11.91
CA GLU A 19 -16.16 2.80 11.62
C GLU A 19 -15.11 3.68 12.32
N ASP A 20 -14.91 3.50 13.64
CA ASP A 20 -14.02 4.35 14.43
C ASP A 20 -12.56 4.15 14.06
N PHE A 21 -12.08 2.91 13.97
CA PHE A 21 -10.68 2.64 13.70
C PHE A 21 -10.35 2.75 12.21
N PHE A 22 -11.02 1.95 11.37
CA PHE A 22 -10.62 1.83 9.97
C PHE A 22 -11.01 3.06 9.14
N PHE A 23 -12.26 3.53 9.24
CA PHE A 23 -12.73 4.63 8.40
C PHE A 23 -12.45 6.03 8.97
N VAL A 24 -12.39 6.18 10.30
CA VAL A 24 -12.15 7.50 10.92
C VAL A 24 -10.68 7.65 11.33
N LYS A 25 -10.17 6.78 12.19
CA LYS A 25 -8.83 6.93 12.75
C LYS A 25 -7.70 6.71 11.74
N CYS A 26 -7.89 5.77 10.81
CA CYS A 26 -6.92 5.51 9.74
C CYS A 26 -7.08 6.43 8.51
N LYS A 27 -8.10 7.29 8.46
CA LYS A 27 -8.33 8.20 7.34
C LYS A 27 -7.11 9.07 6.97
N PRO A 28 -6.46 9.75 7.92
CA PRO A 28 -5.26 10.55 7.60
C PRO A 28 -4.12 9.70 7.03
N LEU A 29 -3.95 8.48 7.55
CA LEU A 29 -2.95 7.52 7.05
C LEU A 29 -3.20 7.17 5.58
N PHE A 30 -4.42 6.79 5.24
CA PHE A 30 -4.77 6.41 3.87
C PHE A 30 -4.63 7.58 2.90
N TYR A 31 -5.06 8.79 3.29
CA TYR A 31 -4.84 10.01 2.52
C TYR A 31 -3.36 10.27 2.26
N SER A 32 -2.52 10.17 3.29
CA SER A 32 -1.07 10.38 3.16
C SER A 32 -0.45 9.40 2.16
N ILE A 33 -0.78 8.11 2.28
CA ILE A 33 -0.26 7.08 1.37
C ILE A 33 -0.76 7.32 -0.06
N MET A 34 -2.04 7.60 -0.24
CA MET A 34 -2.62 7.83 -1.56
C MET A 34 -2.01 9.04 -2.26
N ASN A 35 -1.77 10.15 -1.55
CA ASN A 35 -1.10 11.34 -2.09
C ASN A 35 0.36 11.08 -2.52
N ILE A 36 0.99 10.07 -1.96
CA ILE A 36 2.34 9.68 -2.36
C ILE A 36 2.28 8.71 -3.54
N VAL A 37 1.39 7.73 -3.48
CA VAL A 37 1.29 6.66 -4.48
C VAL A 37 0.69 7.16 -5.79
N PHE A 38 -0.40 7.93 -5.75
CA PHE A 38 -1.08 8.45 -6.94
C PHE A 38 -0.64 9.88 -7.25
N ASP A 39 -0.27 10.16 -8.48
CA ASP A 39 0.06 11.47 -9.03
C ASP A 39 -1.07 12.04 -9.90
N TYR A 40 -2.27 11.45 -9.79
CA TYR A 40 -3.51 11.84 -10.44
C TYR A 40 -4.68 11.67 -9.47
N GLU A 41 -5.81 12.29 -9.79
CA GLU A 41 -7.02 12.25 -8.96
C GLU A 41 -7.60 10.84 -8.91
N VAL A 42 -7.93 10.38 -7.71
CA VAL A 42 -8.57 9.08 -7.46
C VAL A 42 -9.69 9.24 -6.44
N GLU A 43 -10.71 8.39 -6.56
CA GLU A 43 -11.82 8.37 -5.62
C GLU A 43 -11.42 7.70 -4.31
N TYR A 44 -11.26 8.52 -3.27
CA TYR A 44 -10.80 8.07 -1.95
C TYR A 44 -11.69 6.98 -1.37
N ASP A 45 -13.00 7.21 -1.34
CA ASP A 45 -13.95 6.30 -0.70
C ASP A 45 -14.01 4.94 -1.41
N GLU A 46 -13.90 4.93 -2.75
CA GLU A 46 -13.83 3.70 -3.54
C GLU A 46 -12.58 2.89 -3.18
N LEU A 47 -11.41 3.52 -3.20
CA LEU A 47 -10.14 2.84 -2.92
C LEU A 47 -10.04 2.33 -1.48
N VAL A 48 -10.58 3.08 -0.51
CA VAL A 48 -10.59 2.65 0.89
C VAL A 48 -11.58 1.51 1.12
N ASN A 49 -12.75 1.53 0.46
CA ASN A 49 -13.67 0.41 0.50
C ASN A 49 -13.07 -0.86 -0.11
N GLU A 50 -12.37 -0.75 -1.24
CA GLU A 50 -11.65 -1.89 -1.84
C GLU A 50 -10.55 -2.42 -0.91
N LEU A 51 -9.81 -1.52 -0.24
CA LEU A 51 -8.81 -1.92 0.77
C LEU A 51 -9.47 -2.67 1.93
N TYR A 52 -10.65 -2.23 2.38
CA TYR A 52 -11.41 -2.94 3.42
C TYR A 52 -11.83 -4.33 2.96
N LEU A 53 -12.36 -4.45 1.75
CA LEU A 53 -12.73 -5.76 1.17
C LEU A 53 -11.51 -6.68 1.06
N TYR A 54 -10.38 -6.16 0.58
CA TYR A 54 -9.12 -6.89 0.54
C TYR A 54 -8.66 -7.39 1.93
N LEU A 55 -8.85 -6.56 2.97
CA LEU A 55 -8.53 -6.94 4.35
C LEU A 55 -9.43 -8.08 4.86
N MET A 56 -10.70 -8.09 4.41
CA MET A 56 -11.72 -9.07 4.82
C MET A 56 -11.76 -10.34 3.97
N GLU A 57 -10.95 -10.44 2.91
CA GLU A 57 -10.86 -11.65 2.08
C GLU A 57 -10.52 -12.88 2.92
N ASP A 58 -11.01 -14.04 2.49
CA ASP A 58 -10.74 -15.35 3.12
C ASP A 58 -10.98 -15.34 4.64
N ASP A 59 -12.13 -14.82 5.05
CA ASP A 59 -12.52 -14.71 6.47
C ASP A 59 -11.50 -13.90 7.30
N ALA A 60 -11.04 -12.79 6.73
CA ALA A 60 -10.06 -11.90 7.35
C ALA A 60 -8.71 -12.59 7.69
N ILE A 61 -8.27 -13.54 6.86
CA ILE A 61 -7.05 -14.31 7.09
C ILE A 61 -5.83 -13.43 7.36
N LYS A 62 -5.74 -12.26 6.74
CA LYS A 62 -4.65 -11.30 6.94
C LYS A 62 -4.61 -10.78 8.38
N LEU A 63 -5.77 -10.46 8.95
CA LEU A 63 -5.91 -10.05 10.37
C LEU A 63 -5.66 -11.22 11.32
N ARG A 64 -6.15 -12.41 11.00
CA ARG A 64 -5.94 -13.62 11.82
C ARG A 64 -4.46 -14.01 11.91
N ASN A 65 -3.69 -13.74 10.85
CA ASN A 65 -2.26 -13.99 10.80
C ASN A 65 -1.41 -12.83 11.34
N PHE A 66 -2.03 -11.77 11.87
CA PHE A 66 -1.29 -10.67 12.47
C PHE A 66 -0.64 -11.10 13.79
N GLU A 67 0.68 -11.06 13.84
CA GLU A 67 1.49 -11.61 14.95
C GLU A 67 1.77 -10.61 16.08
N TYR A 68 1.21 -9.39 16.03
CA TYR A 68 1.42 -8.34 17.06
C TYR A 68 2.90 -7.94 17.26
N ARG A 69 3.75 -8.08 16.24
CA ARG A 69 5.16 -7.63 16.28
C ARG A 69 5.30 -6.10 16.16
N SER A 70 4.26 -5.44 15.72
CA SER A 70 4.11 -3.99 15.64
C SER A 70 2.69 -3.61 16.05
N SER A 71 2.38 -2.31 16.16
CA SER A 71 0.97 -1.92 16.30
C SER A 71 0.16 -2.28 15.06
N VAL A 72 -1.14 -2.53 15.23
CA VAL A 72 -2.05 -2.78 14.10
C VAL A 72 -2.06 -1.61 13.11
N TYR A 73 -1.88 -0.39 13.59
CA TYR A 73 -1.78 0.81 12.77
C TYR A 73 -0.54 0.78 11.84
N GLN A 74 0.64 0.42 12.36
CA GLN A 74 1.87 0.30 11.57
C GLN A 74 1.79 -0.85 10.57
N TRP A 75 1.24 -1.97 10.98
CA TRP A 75 1.00 -3.10 10.11
C TRP A 75 0.03 -2.75 8.97
N LEU A 76 -1.08 -2.08 9.29
CA LEU A 76 -2.06 -1.63 8.30
C LEU A 76 -1.46 -0.60 7.32
N LYS A 77 -0.56 0.25 7.78
CA LYS A 77 0.19 1.19 6.93
C LYS A 77 0.94 0.47 5.81
N ILE A 78 1.69 -0.58 6.15
CA ILE A 78 2.46 -1.37 5.18
C ILE A 78 1.51 -2.10 4.22
N LEU A 79 0.46 -2.72 4.75
CA LEU A 79 -0.55 -3.43 3.97
C LEU A 79 -1.27 -2.50 2.98
N ALA A 80 -1.72 -1.33 3.43
CA ALA A 80 -2.37 -0.32 2.59
C ALA A 80 -1.42 0.22 1.51
N THR A 81 -0.16 0.46 1.86
CA THR A 81 0.86 0.91 0.89
C THR A 81 1.03 -0.12 -0.24
N ARG A 82 1.18 -1.40 0.08
CA ARG A 82 1.27 -2.48 -0.92
C ARG A 82 0.01 -2.55 -1.79
N PHE A 83 -1.14 -2.50 -1.16
CA PHE A 83 -2.42 -2.53 -1.86
C PHE A 83 -2.53 -1.39 -2.88
N PHE A 84 -2.27 -0.16 -2.47
CA PHE A 84 -2.39 0.99 -3.36
C PHE A 84 -1.35 1.00 -4.48
N ILE A 85 -0.11 0.53 -4.23
CA ILE A 85 0.91 0.36 -5.27
C ILE A 85 0.44 -0.66 -6.32
N LYS A 86 -0.06 -1.82 -5.89
CA LYS A 86 -0.60 -2.85 -6.80
C LYS A 86 -1.85 -2.36 -7.55
N LYS A 87 -2.72 -1.63 -6.86
CA LYS A 87 -3.91 -1.03 -7.49
C LYS A 87 -3.53 -0.01 -8.56
N ARG A 88 -2.58 0.89 -8.27
CA ARG A 88 -2.04 1.83 -9.27
C ARG A 88 -1.48 1.09 -10.50
N ALA A 89 -0.70 0.03 -10.29
CA ALA A 89 -0.13 -0.75 -11.37
C ALA A 89 -1.20 -1.32 -12.30
N ARG A 90 -2.25 -1.92 -11.73
CA ARG A 90 -3.40 -2.45 -12.49
C ARG A 90 -4.20 -1.35 -13.21
N MET A 91 -4.42 -0.21 -12.57
CA MET A 91 -5.13 0.92 -13.21
C MET A 91 -4.37 1.46 -14.42
N ILE A 92 -3.04 1.57 -14.34
CA ILE A 92 -2.21 2.02 -15.46
C ILE A 92 -2.20 0.99 -16.58
N GLU A 93 -2.12 -0.31 -16.28
CA GLU A 93 -2.22 -1.38 -17.28
C GLU A 93 -3.55 -1.33 -18.02
N ASN A 94 -4.66 -1.19 -17.29
CA ASN A 94 -6.01 -1.09 -17.88
C ASN A 94 -6.16 0.13 -18.78
N ALA A 95 -5.58 1.28 -18.38
CA ALA A 95 -5.63 2.52 -19.15
C ALA A 95 -4.79 2.48 -20.44
N SER A 96 -3.75 1.64 -20.50
CA SER A 96 -2.88 1.51 -21.68
C SER A 96 -3.50 0.71 -22.83
N GLY A 97 -4.70 0.17 -22.66
CA GLY A 97 -5.47 -0.52 -23.72
C GLY A 97 -4.87 -1.87 -24.17
N GLU A 98 -3.89 -2.41 -23.48
CA GLU A 98 -3.50 -3.79 -23.66
C GLU A 98 -4.64 -4.69 -23.18
N PRO A 99 -5.11 -5.65 -24.02
CA PRO A 99 -6.22 -6.50 -23.64
C PRO A 99 -5.83 -7.27 -22.38
N LEU A 100 -6.51 -6.98 -21.28
CA LEU A 100 -6.59 -7.92 -20.19
C LEU A 100 -7.13 -9.21 -20.81
N TYR A 101 -6.28 -10.20 -20.90
CA TYR A 101 -6.78 -11.56 -21.00
C TYR A 101 -7.76 -11.72 -19.84
N ASP A 102 -9.01 -11.99 -20.21
CA ASP A 102 -10.10 -12.31 -19.29
C ASP A 102 -9.70 -13.58 -18.50
N LYS A 103 -8.80 -13.37 -17.53
CA LYS A 103 -8.54 -14.35 -16.50
C LYS A 103 -9.57 -14.04 -15.42
N GLN A 104 -10.68 -14.82 -15.51
CA GLN A 104 -11.52 -15.11 -14.36
C GLN A 104 -10.75 -14.85 -13.07
N GLU A 105 -11.39 -14.12 -12.14
CA GLU A 105 -10.96 -14.01 -10.75
C GLU A 105 -10.50 -15.39 -10.24
N GLN A 106 -9.27 -15.75 -10.56
CA GLN A 106 -8.63 -16.82 -9.87
C GLN A 106 -8.27 -16.24 -8.51
N VAL A 107 -9.00 -16.70 -7.53
CA VAL A 107 -8.70 -16.61 -6.11
C VAL A 107 -7.18 -16.52 -5.97
N ALA A 108 -6.70 -15.36 -5.58
CA ALA A 108 -5.30 -15.17 -5.30
C ALA A 108 -4.90 -16.28 -4.34
N ALA A 109 -3.87 -17.04 -4.69
CA ALA A 109 -3.26 -17.93 -3.73
C ALA A 109 -3.02 -17.12 -2.45
N PRO A 110 -3.32 -17.69 -1.28
CA PRO A 110 -3.20 -16.94 -0.04
C PRO A 110 -1.81 -16.30 -0.04
N ASP A 111 -1.78 -14.98 0.03
CA ASP A 111 -0.53 -14.27 0.31
C ASP A 111 -0.04 -14.87 1.62
N SER A 112 0.92 -15.77 1.55
CA SER A 112 1.52 -16.45 2.70
C SER A 112 2.33 -15.49 3.56
N ASP A 113 2.03 -14.21 3.42
CA ASP A 113 2.73 -13.12 4.06
C ASP A 113 1.98 -12.70 5.33
N ALA A 114 2.20 -13.47 6.38
CA ALA A 114 1.81 -13.10 7.74
C ALA A 114 2.48 -11.81 8.23
N GLY A 115 3.40 -11.23 7.47
CA GLY A 115 4.09 -10.01 7.82
C GLY A 115 4.30 -9.10 6.62
N GLY A 116 3.37 -8.17 6.37
CA GLY A 116 3.36 -7.22 5.24
C GLY A 116 4.67 -6.50 4.87
N GLY A 117 5.77 -6.76 5.58
CA GLY A 117 7.09 -6.21 5.32
C GLY A 117 7.87 -6.90 4.20
N TYR A 118 7.75 -8.22 4.05
CA TYR A 118 8.59 -8.98 3.14
C TYR A 118 8.36 -8.61 1.66
N ASP A 119 7.11 -8.40 1.26
CA ASP A 119 6.76 -8.06 -0.13
C ASP A 119 7.24 -6.65 -0.53
N MET A 120 7.18 -5.69 0.40
CA MET A 120 7.72 -4.34 0.15
C MET A 120 9.24 -4.35 0.02
N GLU A 121 9.95 -5.10 0.86
CA GLU A 121 11.40 -5.23 0.76
C GLU A 121 11.81 -5.90 -0.57
N ARG A 122 11.09 -6.93 -1.00
CA ARG A 122 11.32 -7.58 -2.29
C ARG A 122 11.13 -6.61 -3.46
N LEU A 123 10.10 -5.76 -3.43
CA LEU A 123 9.89 -4.73 -4.45
C LEU A 123 11.04 -3.70 -4.44
N PHE A 124 11.49 -3.28 -3.26
CA PHE A 124 12.60 -2.35 -3.12
C PHE A 124 13.94 -2.94 -3.56
N GLU A 125 14.19 -4.22 -3.27
CA GLU A 125 15.38 -4.94 -3.74
C GLU A 125 15.43 -5.04 -5.27
N ALA A 126 14.27 -5.22 -5.91
CA ALA A 126 14.14 -5.25 -7.36
C ALA A 126 14.31 -3.89 -8.03
N MET A 127 14.25 -2.78 -7.29
CA MET A 127 14.48 -1.44 -7.83
C MET A 127 15.96 -1.17 -8.10
N PRO A 128 16.36 -0.89 -9.36
CA PRO A 128 17.77 -0.65 -9.69
C PRO A 128 18.30 0.67 -9.11
N THR A 129 17.43 1.66 -8.91
CA THR A 129 17.85 3.00 -8.47
C THR A 129 17.69 3.15 -6.94
N LYS A 130 18.77 2.95 -6.20
CA LYS A 130 18.76 3.01 -4.72
C LYS A 130 18.28 4.36 -4.17
N ARG A 131 18.57 5.46 -4.88
CA ARG A 131 18.07 6.79 -4.52
C ARG A 131 16.54 6.85 -4.55
N TYR A 132 15.89 6.12 -5.46
CA TYR A 132 14.44 6.05 -5.55
C TYR A 132 13.84 5.25 -4.38
N VAL A 133 14.47 4.14 -4.04
CA VAL A 133 14.10 3.35 -2.84
C VAL A 133 14.18 4.23 -1.60
N TYR A 134 15.27 4.97 -1.44
CA TYR A 134 15.46 5.87 -0.31
C TYR A 134 14.33 6.89 -0.19
N VAL A 135 14.00 7.58 -1.28
CA VAL A 135 12.93 8.60 -1.27
C VAL A 135 11.56 7.99 -0.91
N ILE A 136 11.21 6.84 -1.49
CA ILE A 136 9.94 6.17 -1.19
C ILE A 136 9.88 5.72 0.27
N ARG A 137 10.96 5.11 0.76
CA ARG A 137 11.06 4.64 2.15
C ARG A 137 10.88 5.79 3.14
N ARG A 138 11.61 6.89 2.93
CA ARG A 138 11.52 8.07 3.80
C ARG A 138 10.12 8.69 3.80
N LEU A 139 9.50 8.85 2.63
CA LEU A 139 8.18 9.49 2.51
C LEU A 139 7.04 8.60 3.02
N ILE A 140 7.07 7.28 2.72
CA ILE A 140 5.94 6.40 3.03
C ILE A 140 6.15 5.68 4.37
N LEU A 141 7.30 5.03 4.58
CA LEU A 141 7.50 4.17 5.75
C LEU A 141 7.88 4.97 6.99
N GLU A 142 8.65 6.05 6.81
CA GLU A 142 9.20 6.86 7.89
C GLU A 142 8.47 8.19 8.10
N ASP A 143 7.41 8.47 7.32
CA ASP A 143 6.58 9.69 7.41
C ASP A 143 7.39 11.00 7.40
N CYS A 144 8.51 11.02 6.68
CA CYS A 144 9.35 12.20 6.59
C CYS A 144 8.65 13.28 5.77
N GLU A 145 8.63 14.51 6.29
CA GLU A 145 8.07 15.64 5.57
C GLU A 145 8.88 15.95 4.30
N PRO A 146 8.22 16.24 3.15
CA PRO A 146 8.91 16.48 1.89
C PRO A 146 9.97 17.58 1.96
N GLU A 147 9.69 18.65 2.70
CA GLU A 147 10.61 19.77 2.89
C GLU A 147 11.85 19.37 3.69
N GLU A 148 11.68 18.51 4.68
CA GLU A 148 12.77 17.97 5.48
C GLU A 148 13.66 17.06 4.63
N LEU A 149 13.04 16.13 3.89
CA LEU A 149 13.77 15.23 3.01
C LEU A 149 14.52 15.98 1.89
N ALA A 150 13.91 17.04 1.32
CA ALA A 150 14.56 17.87 0.33
C ALA A 150 15.82 18.55 0.90
N ARG A 151 15.74 19.09 2.12
CA ARG A 151 16.89 19.66 2.82
C ARG A 151 17.98 18.63 3.12
N GLU A 152 17.59 17.47 3.61
CA GLU A 152 18.52 16.35 3.89
C GLU A 152 19.27 15.91 2.62
N MET A 153 18.57 15.84 1.50
CA MET A 153 19.14 15.47 0.20
C MET A 153 19.88 16.62 -0.51
N ASN A 154 19.88 17.83 0.07
CA ASN A 154 20.42 19.06 -0.52
C ASN A 154 19.86 19.34 -1.91
N ILE A 155 18.54 19.24 -2.07
CA ILE A 155 17.81 19.52 -3.31
C ILE A 155 16.63 20.43 -3.03
N THR A 156 16.03 20.99 -4.09
CA THR A 156 14.76 21.72 -3.95
C THR A 156 13.59 20.78 -3.78
N THR A 157 12.53 21.24 -3.13
CA THR A 157 11.27 20.48 -2.98
C THR A 157 10.69 20.09 -4.34
N ALA A 158 10.76 21.00 -5.33
CA ALA A 158 10.32 20.70 -6.71
C ALA A 158 11.12 19.53 -7.33
N ASN A 159 12.43 19.48 -7.09
CA ASN A 159 13.25 18.36 -7.55
C ASN A 159 12.90 17.06 -6.80
N LEU A 160 12.61 17.13 -5.51
CA LEU A 160 12.15 15.97 -4.74
C LEU A 160 10.85 15.40 -5.33
N TYR A 161 9.86 16.24 -5.67
CA TYR A 161 8.63 15.77 -6.30
C TYR A 161 8.86 15.11 -7.66
N ASN A 162 9.81 15.60 -8.46
CA ASN A 162 10.21 14.96 -9.70
C ASN A 162 10.84 13.58 -9.45
N ILE A 163 11.70 13.48 -8.43
CA ILE A 163 12.30 12.20 -8.03
C ILE A 163 11.21 11.25 -7.53
N LYS A 164 10.30 11.71 -6.66
CA LYS A 164 9.16 10.93 -6.18
C LYS A 164 8.35 10.35 -7.34
N ARG A 165 7.97 11.18 -8.32
CA ARG A 165 7.20 10.73 -9.50
C ARG A 165 7.93 9.64 -10.28
N ARG A 166 9.24 9.81 -10.53
CA ARG A 166 10.06 8.81 -11.22
C ARG A 166 10.23 7.54 -10.41
N SER A 167 10.37 7.68 -9.09
CA SER A 167 10.46 6.56 -8.16
C SER A 167 9.18 5.72 -8.17
N MET A 168 8.02 6.38 -8.13
CA MET A 168 6.72 5.71 -8.20
C MET A 168 6.49 5.03 -9.56
N ALA A 169 6.91 5.66 -10.66
CA ALA A 169 6.84 5.04 -11.98
C ALA A 169 7.71 3.76 -12.08
N GLN A 170 8.91 3.78 -11.50
CA GLN A 170 9.78 2.61 -11.45
C GLN A 170 9.18 1.49 -10.57
N LEU A 171 8.71 1.84 -9.36
CA LEU A 171 8.09 0.89 -8.45
C LEU A 171 6.81 0.29 -9.04
N THR A 172 5.98 1.08 -9.71
CA THR A 172 4.77 0.61 -10.39
C THR A 172 5.10 -0.44 -11.46
N ARG A 173 6.13 -0.23 -12.26
CA ARG A 173 6.59 -1.19 -13.28
C ARG A 173 7.05 -2.51 -12.65
N ILE A 174 7.78 -2.42 -11.54
CA ILE A 174 8.25 -3.60 -10.81
C ILE A 174 7.08 -4.36 -10.19
N ALA A 175 6.15 -3.64 -9.54
CA ALA A 175 4.94 -4.25 -8.98
C ALA A 175 4.09 -4.94 -10.04
N LEU A 176 3.95 -4.34 -11.23
CA LEU A 176 3.23 -4.95 -12.34
C LEU A 176 3.91 -6.24 -12.84
N HIS A 177 5.24 -6.23 -12.97
CA HIS A 177 6.01 -7.41 -13.34
C HIS A 177 5.88 -8.51 -12.27
N ASP A 178 5.91 -8.13 -11.00
CA ASP A 178 5.74 -9.05 -9.86
C ASP A 178 4.34 -9.69 -9.86
N ILE A 179 3.29 -8.90 -10.10
CA ILE A 179 1.92 -9.41 -10.25
C ILE A 179 1.83 -10.42 -11.41
N LYS A 180 2.42 -10.13 -12.56
CA LYS A 180 2.41 -11.04 -13.73
C LYS A 180 3.17 -12.33 -13.48
N LYS A 181 4.22 -12.29 -12.69
CA LYS A 181 5.09 -13.45 -12.41
C LYS A 181 4.58 -14.35 -11.29
N TYR A 182 4.03 -13.76 -10.24
CA TYR A 182 3.66 -14.46 -9.00
C TYR A 182 2.16 -14.36 -8.67
N GLY A 183 1.42 -13.50 -9.35
CA GLY A 183 -0.04 -13.38 -9.23
C GLY A 183 -0.74 -14.49 -10.02
N LYS A 184 -0.56 -15.73 -9.56
CA LYS A 184 -1.35 -16.87 -10.01
C LYS A 184 -2.47 -17.12 -9.04
#